data_2555b758811cedcb26ac22f0878e8fb2
#
_entry.id   2555b758811cedcb26ac22f0878e8fb2
#
_cell.length_a   1.000
_cell.length_b   1.000
_cell.length_c   1.000
_cell.angle_alpha   90.00
_cell.angle_beta   90.00
_cell.angle_gamma   90.00
#
_symmetry.space_group_name_H-M   'P 1'
#
loop_
_entity.id
_entity.type
_entity.pdbx_description
1 polymer ?
#
loop_
_entity_poly.entity_id
_entity_poly.type
_entity_poly.pdbx_seq_one_letter_code
_entity_poly.pdbx_strand_id
1 'polypeptide(L)'
;DIFLCEGTRIDEENVESEDDVEKKVREVVENTNGLVIVNYPPRDLDRMLSFFNVAKKTGRKLVVNTRQAYLLKLFEEAGIDGYPKLSDVAVYVEKKGWGILGKEYFFHFEGIGWVNSSNVDRRFLEADYEKWERMFLDLDNVVTAEDIRDRQEEFIFRCDNFELQELIDIKPKNGVYIRSKTEPFDDDMIVEENRVRNWLKHFNLPIYQIHASGHASGLEIKEMIKEIGPKKLIPIHTEKPEMFFK
;
A
#
# COMPACT_ATOMS: atom_id res chain seq x y z
N ASP A 1 -31.53 26.34 -4.42
CA ASP A 1 -30.44 25.72 -3.69
C ASP A 1 -29.17 25.87 -4.50
N ILE A 2 -28.01 25.85 -3.81
CA ILE A 2 -26.69 26.04 -4.41
C ILE A 2 -25.97 24.70 -4.34
N PHE A 3 -25.35 24.27 -5.44
CA PHE A 3 -24.48 23.10 -5.49
C PHE A 3 -23.05 23.52 -5.81
N LEU A 4 -22.13 23.19 -4.93
CA LEU A 4 -20.68 23.32 -5.16
C LEU A 4 -20.19 21.97 -5.60
N CYS A 5 -19.60 21.90 -6.80
CA CYS A 5 -19.13 20.64 -7.36
C CYS A 5 -17.65 20.73 -7.75
N GLU A 6 -16.85 19.79 -7.30
CA GLU A 6 -15.51 19.64 -7.79
C GLU A 6 -15.50 19.17 -9.24
N GLY A 7 -14.45 19.49 -9.98
CA GLY A 7 -14.35 19.14 -11.39
C GLY A 7 -12.93 18.85 -11.84
N THR A 8 -12.17 18.18 -11.00
CA THR A 8 -10.79 17.79 -11.30
C THR A 8 -10.69 17.02 -12.62
N ARG A 9 -11.70 16.18 -12.91
CA ARG A 9 -11.78 15.33 -14.10
C ARG A 9 -12.96 15.64 -15.01
N ILE A 10 -13.44 16.88 -15.03
CA ILE A 10 -14.65 17.26 -15.81
C ILE A 10 -14.49 17.01 -17.31
N ASP A 11 -13.28 17.02 -17.84
CA ASP A 11 -12.95 16.76 -19.24
C ASP A 11 -12.59 15.31 -19.56
N GLU A 12 -12.55 14.42 -18.57
CA GLU A 12 -12.27 13.02 -18.77
C GLU A 12 -13.57 12.21 -18.93
N GLU A 13 -13.65 11.45 -20.02
CA GLU A 13 -14.80 10.58 -20.33
C GLU A 13 -14.59 9.15 -19.82
N ASN A 14 -13.34 8.73 -19.61
CA ASN A 14 -13.03 7.38 -19.16
C ASN A 14 -13.22 7.24 -17.65
N VAL A 15 -14.05 6.28 -17.27
CA VAL A 15 -14.26 5.87 -15.88
C VAL A 15 -13.44 4.61 -15.65
N GLU A 16 -12.28 4.72 -15.01
CA GLU A 16 -11.59 3.54 -14.48
C GLU A 16 -12.14 3.26 -13.08
N SER A 17 -12.68 2.06 -12.91
CA SER A 17 -13.26 1.59 -11.65
C SER A 17 -12.25 0.79 -10.82
N GLU A 18 -12.57 0.52 -9.56
CA GLU A 18 -11.79 -0.43 -8.73
C GLU A 18 -11.81 -1.83 -9.32
N ASP A 19 -12.88 -2.23 -10.02
CA ASP A 19 -12.95 -3.52 -10.73
C ASP A 19 -11.92 -3.59 -11.87
N ASP A 20 -11.71 -2.48 -12.59
CA ASP A 20 -10.68 -2.40 -13.64
C ASP A 20 -9.28 -2.47 -13.03
N VAL A 21 -9.07 -1.82 -11.90
CA VAL A 21 -7.80 -1.93 -11.14
C VAL A 21 -7.56 -3.38 -10.74
N GLU A 22 -8.54 -4.03 -10.11
CA GLU A 22 -8.42 -5.43 -9.67
C GLU A 22 -8.09 -6.35 -10.85
N LYS A 23 -8.75 -6.18 -12.00
CA LYS A 23 -8.49 -6.96 -13.21
C LYS A 23 -7.07 -6.78 -13.73
N LYS A 24 -6.64 -5.51 -13.91
CA LYS A 24 -5.28 -5.19 -14.41
C LYS A 24 -4.21 -5.68 -13.45
N VAL A 25 -4.40 -5.50 -12.14
CA VAL A 25 -3.48 -5.98 -11.10
C VAL A 25 -3.38 -7.50 -11.16
N ARG A 26 -4.51 -8.20 -11.28
CA ARG A 26 -4.52 -9.67 -11.36
C ARG A 26 -3.71 -10.17 -12.57
N GLU A 27 -3.88 -9.57 -13.74
CA GLU A 27 -3.10 -9.92 -14.94
C GLU A 27 -1.59 -9.78 -14.71
N VAL A 28 -1.15 -8.73 -14.02
CA VAL A 28 0.28 -8.55 -13.66
C VAL A 28 0.74 -9.60 -12.65
N VAL A 29 -0.06 -9.88 -11.63
CA VAL A 29 0.27 -10.85 -10.56
C VAL A 29 0.39 -12.26 -11.11
N GLU A 30 -0.55 -12.69 -11.96
CA GLU A 30 -0.57 -14.02 -12.59
C GLU A 30 0.66 -14.25 -13.49
N ASN A 31 1.21 -13.19 -14.08
CA ASN A 31 2.40 -13.24 -14.94
C ASN A 31 3.72 -13.00 -14.19
N THR A 32 3.68 -12.85 -12.85
CA THR A 32 4.86 -12.58 -12.03
C THR A 32 5.27 -13.79 -11.21
N ASN A 33 6.49 -14.31 -11.42
CA ASN A 33 7.04 -15.44 -10.67
C ASN A 33 7.78 -15.04 -9.39
N GLY A 34 7.99 -13.75 -9.15
CA GLY A 34 8.68 -13.21 -7.98
C GLY A 34 7.75 -12.40 -7.07
N LEU A 35 8.36 -11.51 -6.28
CA LEU A 35 7.62 -10.64 -5.37
C LEU A 35 6.81 -9.60 -6.15
N VAL A 36 5.53 -9.47 -5.83
CA VAL A 36 4.71 -8.35 -6.28
C VAL A 36 4.73 -7.29 -5.19
N ILE A 37 5.32 -6.14 -5.51
CA ILE A 37 5.38 -4.99 -4.60
C ILE A 37 4.31 -4.00 -5.03
N VAL A 38 3.50 -3.52 -4.09
CA VAL A 38 2.41 -2.60 -4.37
C VAL A 38 2.51 -1.34 -3.54
N ASN A 39 2.29 -0.19 -4.17
CA ASN A 39 2.28 1.10 -3.48
C ASN A 39 0.95 1.79 -3.72
N TYR A 40 0.18 1.94 -2.65
CA TYR A 40 -1.09 2.65 -2.62
C TYR A 40 -1.22 3.43 -1.30
N PRO A 41 -2.07 4.47 -1.23
CA PRO A 41 -2.24 5.24 -0.02
C PRO A 41 -2.71 4.36 1.15
N PRO A 42 -2.08 4.45 2.34
CA PRO A 42 -2.37 3.51 3.46
C PRO A 42 -3.80 3.60 4.00
N ARG A 43 -4.51 4.69 3.72
CA ARG A 43 -5.91 4.91 4.12
C ARG A 43 -6.92 4.61 3.02
N ASP A 44 -6.46 4.26 1.84
CA ASP A 44 -7.31 3.85 0.72
C ASP A 44 -7.68 2.37 0.92
N LEU A 45 -8.81 2.17 1.56
CA LEU A 45 -9.27 0.84 1.96
C LEU A 45 -9.92 0.08 0.81
N ASP A 46 -10.54 0.78 -0.13
CA ASP A 46 -11.10 0.17 -1.33
C ASP A 46 -9.97 -0.38 -2.19
N ARG A 47 -8.88 0.37 -2.34
CA ARG A 47 -7.69 -0.09 -3.03
C ARG A 47 -7.02 -1.25 -2.29
N MET A 48 -6.95 -1.22 -0.96
CA MET A 48 -6.48 -2.36 -0.17
C MET A 48 -7.34 -3.59 -0.42
N LEU A 49 -8.66 -3.44 -0.48
CA LEU A 49 -9.59 -4.54 -0.76
C LEU A 49 -9.37 -5.12 -2.16
N SER A 50 -9.14 -4.28 -3.18
CA SER A 50 -8.79 -4.72 -4.53
C SER A 50 -7.54 -5.60 -4.54
N PHE A 51 -6.46 -5.19 -3.85
CA PHE A 51 -5.24 -6.00 -3.73
C PHE A 51 -5.44 -7.27 -2.91
N PHE A 52 -6.24 -7.21 -1.85
CA PHE A 52 -6.58 -8.40 -1.06
C PHE A 52 -7.36 -9.43 -1.88
N ASN A 53 -8.35 -8.99 -2.67
CA ASN A 53 -9.11 -9.85 -3.56
C ASN A 53 -8.22 -10.53 -4.60
N VAL A 54 -7.28 -9.76 -5.20
CA VAL A 54 -6.31 -10.33 -6.13
C VAL A 54 -5.41 -11.35 -5.44
N ALA A 55 -4.88 -11.04 -4.26
CA ALA A 55 -4.05 -11.97 -3.50
C ALA A 55 -4.78 -13.29 -3.27
N LYS A 56 -6.03 -13.23 -2.83
CA LYS A 56 -6.88 -14.39 -2.61
C LYS A 56 -7.15 -15.20 -3.89
N LYS A 57 -7.44 -14.51 -5.02
CA LYS A 57 -7.71 -15.15 -6.33
C LYS A 57 -6.47 -15.80 -6.94
N THR A 58 -5.29 -15.30 -6.65
CA THR A 58 -4.00 -15.80 -7.19
C THR A 58 -3.26 -16.75 -6.24
N GLY A 59 -3.86 -17.07 -5.07
CA GLY A 59 -3.24 -17.92 -4.06
C GLY A 59 -2.07 -17.27 -3.31
N ARG A 60 -1.90 -15.96 -3.45
CA ARG A 60 -0.91 -15.19 -2.70
C ARG A 60 -1.51 -14.60 -1.43
N LYS A 61 -0.68 -14.08 -0.56
CA LYS A 61 -1.09 -13.38 0.66
C LYS A 61 -0.74 -11.90 0.58
N LEU A 62 -1.72 -11.02 0.87
CA LEU A 62 -1.44 -9.59 1.00
C LEU A 62 -0.66 -9.35 2.29
N VAL A 63 0.47 -8.67 2.16
CA VAL A 63 1.31 -8.25 3.30
C VAL A 63 1.09 -6.76 3.52
N VAL A 64 0.64 -6.39 4.71
CA VAL A 64 0.41 -5.01 5.14
C VAL A 64 1.39 -4.63 6.24
N ASN A 65 1.70 -3.35 6.38
CA ASN A 65 2.52 -2.88 7.50
C ASN A 65 1.72 -2.78 8.80
N THR A 66 2.39 -2.54 9.92
CA THR A 66 1.78 -2.45 11.25
C THR A 66 0.69 -1.37 11.35
N ARG A 67 0.80 -0.26 10.61
CA ARG A 67 -0.22 0.81 10.59
C ARG A 67 -1.53 0.35 9.96
N GLN A 68 -1.46 -0.35 8.82
CA GLN A 68 -2.66 -0.92 8.20
C GLN A 68 -3.22 -2.09 9.02
N ALA A 69 -2.35 -2.92 9.60
CA ALA A 69 -2.76 -3.97 10.54
C ALA A 69 -3.54 -3.40 11.74
N TYR A 70 -3.07 -2.27 12.28
CA TYR A 70 -3.77 -1.57 13.36
C TYR A 70 -5.15 -1.05 12.93
N LEU A 71 -5.25 -0.51 11.71
CA LEU A 71 -6.54 -0.06 11.16
C LEU A 71 -7.51 -1.22 10.99
N LEU A 72 -7.08 -2.36 10.44
CA LEU A 72 -7.90 -3.56 10.32
C LEU A 72 -8.39 -4.07 11.68
N LYS A 73 -7.51 -4.08 12.69
CA LYS A 73 -7.88 -4.42 14.06
C LYS A 73 -8.98 -3.50 14.62
N LEU A 74 -8.86 -2.19 14.40
CA LEU A 74 -9.88 -1.24 14.84
C LEU A 74 -11.23 -1.47 14.13
N PHE A 75 -11.22 -1.89 12.87
CA PHE A 75 -12.44 -2.22 12.14
C PHE A 75 -13.10 -3.47 12.69
N GLU A 76 -12.33 -4.51 13.02
CA GLU A 76 -12.87 -5.70 13.70
C GLU A 76 -13.48 -5.35 15.04
N GLU A 77 -12.81 -4.54 15.86
CA GLU A 77 -13.31 -4.10 17.17
C GLU A 77 -14.57 -3.23 17.06
N ALA A 78 -14.69 -2.46 16.01
CA ALA A 78 -15.86 -1.61 15.74
C ALA A 78 -17.01 -2.38 15.06
N GLY A 79 -16.82 -3.64 14.67
CA GLY A 79 -17.81 -4.44 13.95
C GLY A 79 -18.08 -3.93 12.53
N ILE A 80 -17.08 -3.35 11.88
CA ILE A 80 -17.17 -2.88 10.48
C ILE A 80 -16.88 -4.06 9.56
N ASP A 81 -17.89 -4.49 8.83
CA ASP A 81 -17.81 -5.58 7.86
C ASP A 81 -17.36 -5.09 6.47
N GLY A 82 -17.00 -6.05 5.60
CA GLY A 82 -16.63 -5.79 4.19
C GLY A 82 -15.12 -5.65 3.94
N TYR A 83 -14.31 -5.62 4.98
CA TYR A 83 -12.85 -5.56 4.90
C TYR A 83 -12.19 -6.85 5.43
N PRO A 84 -10.93 -7.14 5.00
CA PRO A 84 -10.18 -8.28 5.52
C PRO A 84 -10.02 -8.19 7.05
N LYS A 85 -10.12 -9.34 7.71
CA LYS A 85 -9.73 -9.44 9.11
C LYS A 85 -8.20 -9.44 9.23
N LEU A 86 -7.70 -9.09 10.42
CA LEU A 86 -6.27 -9.10 10.69
C LEU A 86 -5.64 -10.49 10.41
N SER A 87 -6.38 -11.58 10.66
CA SER A 87 -5.95 -12.95 10.36
C SER A 87 -5.88 -13.30 8.88
N ASP A 88 -6.57 -12.54 8.01
CA ASP A 88 -6.64 -12.82 6.57
C ASP A 88 -5.41 -12.32 5.80
N VAL A 89 -4.66 -11.40 6.38
CA VAL A 89 -3.46 -10.78 5.80
C VAL A 89 -2.19 -11.26 6.51
N ALA A 90 -1.02 -11.01 5.94
CA ALA A 90 0.24 -11.10 6.67
C ALA A 90 0.65 -9.70 7.16
N VAL A 91 1.25 -9.63 8.33
CA VAL A 91 1.68 -8.36 8.94
C VAL A 91 3.18 -8.26 8.86
N TYR A 92 3.66 -7.31 8.07
CA TYR A 92 5.09 -7.02 8.00
C TYR A 92 5.52 -6.19 9.20
N VAL A 93 6.47 -6.71 9.94
CA VAL A 93 7.12 -5.97 11.01
C VAL A 93 8.57 -5.68 10.60
N GLU A 94 8.85 -4.40 10.41
CA GLU A 94 10.20 -3.94 10.04
C GLU A 94 11.19 -4.09 11.20
N LYS A 95 12.45 -4.32 10.89
CA LYS A 95 13.51 -4.29 11.90
C LYS A 95 13.73 -2.85 12.36
N LYS A 96 13.71 -2.65 13.68
CA LYS A 96 13.96 -1.35 14.32
C LYS A 96 15.11 -1.47 15.33
N GLY A 97 15.67 -0.32 15.69
CA GLY A 97 16.65 -0.18 16.76
C GLY A 97 17.81 -1.17 16.62
N TRP A 98 17.88 -2.15 17.50
CA TRP A 98 18.94 -3.17 17.52
C TRP A 98 18.81 -4.24 16.43
N GLY A 99 17.72 -4.26 15.65
CA GLY A 99 17.50 -5.26 14.59
C GLY A 99 17.29 -6.70 15.12
N ILE A 100 16.76 -6.85 16.33
CA ILE A 100 16.62 -8.15 17.03
C ILE A 100 15.49 -8.99 16.41
N LEU A 101 14.51 -8.37 15.76
CA LEU A 101 13.41 -9.08 15.14
C LEU A 101 13.88 -9.89 13.93
N GLY A 102 13.42 -11.14 13.80
CA GLY A 102 13.69 -12.01 12.66
C GLY A 102 14.42 -13.30 13.05
N LYS A 103 15.06 -13.93 12.06
CA LYS A 103 15.87 -15.15 12.27
C LYS A 103 17.07 -14.85 13.16
N GLU A 104 17.67 -15.90 13.71
CA GLU A 104 18.80 -15.77 14.60
C GLU A 104 19.93 -14.89 14.04
N TYR A 105 20.27 -13.86 14.78
CA TYR A 105 21.42 -13.00 14.54
C TYR A 105 22.38 -13.04 15.71
N PHE A 106 23.66 -12.88 15.43
CA PHE A 106 24.69 -12.70 16.44
C PHE A 106 25.06 -11.22 16.51
N PHE A 107 24.95 -10.66 17.69
CA PHE A 107 25.37 -9.29 17.98
C PHE A 107 26.65 -9.31 18.80
N HIS A 108 27.58 -8.41 18.49
CA HIS A 108 28.77 -8.21 19.31
C HIS A 108 28.54 -6.99 20.22
N PHE A 109 28.43 -7.25 21.51
CA PHE A 109 28.39 -6.20 22.52
C PHE A 109 29.79 -6.02 23.13
N GLU A 110 30.26 -4.78 23.17
CA GLU A 110 31.51 -4.43 23.79
C GLU A 110 31.50 -4.82 25.29
N GLY A 111 32.49 -5.59 25.74
CA GLY A 111 32.58 -6.10 27.12
C GLY A 111 31.73 -7.36 27.41
N ILE A 112 30.85 -7.81 26.52
CA ILE A 112 30.03 -9.02 26.68
C ILE A 112 30.41 -10.09 25.65
N GLY A 113 30.82 -9.67 24.44
CA GLY A 113 31.10 -10.56 23.31
C GLY A 113 29.90 -10.81 22.42
N TRP A 114 29.91 -11.95 21.69
CA TRP A 114 28.86 -12.33 20.77
C TRP A 114 27.65 -12.91 21.52
N VAL A 115 26.48 -12.33 21.29
CA VAL A 115 25.18 -12.76 21.84
C VAL A 115 24.24 -13.11 20.71
N ASN A 116 23.57 -14.27 20.80
CA ASN A 116 22.52 -14.67 19.88
C ASN A 116 21.23 -13.90 20.19
N SER A 117 20.53 -13.42 19.15
CA SER A 117 19.26 -12.68 19.30
C SER A 117 18.20 -13.44 20.09
N SER A 118 18.16 -14.78 19.99
CA SER A 118 17.23 -15.63 20.73
C SER A 118 17.47 -15.64 22.26
N ASN A 119 18.67 -15.22 22.70
CA ASN A 119 19.03 -15.12 24.12
C ASN A 119 18.89 -13.70 24.66
N VAL A 120 18.44 -12.75 23.85
CA VAL A 120 18.23 -11.36 24.28
C VAL A 120 16.92 -11.27 25.03
N ASP A 121 16.93 -10.58 26.18
CA ASP A 121 15.70 -10.33 26.95
C ASP A 121 14.65 -9.64 26.09
N ARG A 122 13.43 -10.15 26.11
CA ARG A 122 12.25 -9.63 25.39
C ARG A 122 12.08 -8.12 25.55
N ARG A 123 12.47 -7.55 26.68
CA ARG A 123 12.38 -6.10 26.93
C ARG A 123 13.22 -5.27 25.97
N PHE A 124 14.33 -5.80 25.46
CA PHE A 124 15.15 -5.12 24.46
C PHE A 124 14.44 -5.09 23.08
N LEU A 125 13.80 -6.20 22.69
CA LEU A 125 12.98 -6.23 21.49
C LEU A 125 11.83 -5.23 21.61
N GLU A 126 11.10 -5.25 22.71
CA GLU A 126 9.95 -4.36 22.93
C GLU A 126 10.35 -2.87 23.01
N ALA A 127 11.56 -2.56 23.47
CA ALA A 127 12.06 -1.19 23.52
C ALA A 127 12.26 -0.56 22.13
N ASP A 128 12.49 -1.37 21.11
CA ASP A 128 12.64 -0.89 19.73
C ASP A 128 11.31 -0.49 19.08
N TYR A 129 10.17 -0.92 19.66
CA TYR A 129 8.85 -0.70 19.09
C TYR A 129 7.97 0.18 19.98
N GLU A 130 7.17 1.03 19.33
CA GLU A 130 6.15 1.82 20.01
C GLU A 130 5.13 0.90 20.72
N LYS A 131 4.55 1.38 21.82
CA LYS A 131 3.63 0.58 22.64
C LYS A 131 2.49 -0.07 21.84
N TRP A 132 1.96 0.64 20.84
CA TRP A 132 0.88 0.15 19.99
C TRP A 132 1.35 -0.89 18.94
N GLU A 133 2.65 -0.91 18.58
CA GLU A 133 3.22 -1.87 17.63
C GLU A 133 3.52 -3.22 18.29
N ARG A 134 3.83 -3.23 19.59
CA ARG A 134 4.26 -4.43 20.32
C ARG A 134 3.27 -5.59 20.23
N MET A 135 1.98 -5.26 20.13
CA MET A 135 0.93 -6.27 19.97
C MET A 135 1.06 -7.11 18.68
N PHE A 136 1.74 -6.58 17.66
CA PHE A 136 1.95 -7.30 16.39
C PHE A 136 3.16 -8.24 16.43
N LEU A 137 4.04 -8.13 17.43
CA LEU A 137 5.28 -8.93 17.49
C LEU A 137 5.02 -10.42 17.70
N ASP A 138 3.88 -10.80 18.24
CA ASP A 138 3.53 -12.17 18.64
C ASP A 138 2.38 -12.77 17.82
N LEU A 139 1.98 -12.15 16.73
CA LEU A 139 0.93 -12.70 15.87
C LEU A 139 1.48 -13.86 15.03
N ASP A 140 0.67 -14.89 14.85
CA ASP A 140 1.03 -16.06 14.01
C ASP A 140 1.22 -15.72 12.53
N ASN A 141 0.67 -14.59 12.08
CA ASN A 141 0.72 -14.11 10.69
C ASN A 141 1.76 -12.99 10.48
N VAL A 142 2.69 -12.81 11.41
CA VAL A 142 3.82 -11.91 11.24
C VAL A 142 4.79 -12.45 10.18
N VAL A 143 5.28 -11.55 9.35
CA VAL A 143 6.35 -11.82 8.38
C VAL A 143 7.44 -10.77 8.50
N THR A 144 8.67 -11.21 8.36
CA THR A 144 9.88 -10.38 8.35
C THR A 144 10.45 -10.26 6.94
N ALA A 145 11.47 -9.44 6.75
CA ALA A 145 12.17 -9.33 5.48
C ALA A 145 12.73 -10.69 5.00
N GLU A 146 13.21 -11.51 5.94
CA GLU A 146 13.70 -12.85 5.66
C GLU A 146 12.60 -13.79 5.18
N ASP A 147 11.41 -13.74 5.79
CA ASP A 147 10.27 -14.55 5.38
C ASP A 147 9.82 -14.21 3.96
N ILE A 148 9.76 -12.91 3.64
CA ILE A 148 9.42 -12.45 2.30
C ILE A 148 10.51 -12.84 1.31
N ARG A 149 11.80 -12.65 1.64
CA ARG A 149 12.93 -13.01 0.78
C ARG A 149 12.93 -14.49 0.40
N ASP A 150 12.60 -15.35 1.35
CA ASP A 150 12.67 -16.81 1.18
C ASP A 150 11.45 -17.38 0.41
N ARG A 151 10.31 -16.63 0.34
CA ARG A 151 9.03 -17.07 -0.23
C ARG A 151 8.36 -15.97 -1.05
N GLN A 152 9.11 -15.30 -1.93
CA GLN A 152 8.69 -14.09 -2.66
C GLN A 152 7.41 -14.28 -3.48
N GLU A 153 7.24 -15.45 -4.09
CA GLU A 153 6.11 -15.81 -4.92
C GLU A 153 4.79 -15.97 -4.15
N GLU A 154 4.85 -16.11 -2.82
CA GLU A 154 3.67 -16.26 -1.98
C GLU A 154 3.03 -14.89 -1.62
N PHE A 155 3.70 -13.77 -1.89
CA PHE A 155 3.30 -12.48 -1.34
C PHE A 155 2.98 -11.42 -2.39
N ILE A 156 2.00 -10.58 -2.03
CA ILE A 156 1.82 -9.22 -2.55
C ILE A 156 2.19 -8.29 -1.40
N PHE A 157 3.32 -7.60 -1.51
CA PHE A 157 3.91 -6.81 -0.43
C PHE A 157 3.60 -5.32 -0.60
N ARG A 158 2.85 -4.76 0.32
CA ARG A 158 2.62 -3.31 0.35
C ARG A 158 3.88 -2.61 0.86
N CYS A 159 4.43 -1.73 0.03
CA CYS A 159 5.64 -0.97 0.32
C CYS A 159 5.49 0.44 -0.26
N ASP A 160 5.50 1.45 0.58
CA ASP A 160 5.46 2.84 0.13
C ASP A 160 6.86 3.44 -0.10
N ASN A 161 6.88 4.71 -0.49
CA ASN A 161 8.13 5.40 -0.81
C ASN A 161 9.11 5.51 0.37
N PHE A 162 8.61 5.43 1.60
CA PHE A 162 9.41 5.53 2.83
C PHE A 162 9.92 4.16 3.31
N GLU A 163 9.35 3.08 2.78
CA GLU A 163 9.68 1.70 3.16
C GLU A 163 10.61 1.02 2.15
N LEU A 164 11.05 1.72 1.08
CA LEU A 164 11.88 1.11 0.02
C LEU A 164 13.23 0.56 0.52
N GLN A 165 13.75 1.03 1.66
CA GLN A 165 14.94 0.47 2.28
C GLN A 165 14.77 -1.00 2.71
N GLU A 166 13.54 -1.45 2.97
CA GLU A 166 13.25 -2.85 3.31
C GLU A 166 13.64 -3.80 2.18
N LEU A 167 13.65 -3.30 0.93
CA LEU A 167 14.08 -4.08 -0.23
C LEU A 167 15.56 -4.50 -0.18
N ILE A 168 16.39 -3.83 0.65
CA ILE A 168 17.79 -4.22 0.86
C ILE A 168 17.87 -5.59 1.51
N ASP A 169 17.03 -5.86 2.51
CA ASP A 169 16.97 -7.12 3.23
C ASP A 169 16.13 -8.18 2.49
N ILE A 170 15.02 -7.76 1.86
CA ILE A 170 14.12 -8.61 1.08
C ILE A 170 14.81 -9.14 -0.19
N LYS A 171 15.62 -8.31 -0.88
CA LYS A 171 16.37 -8.66 -2.11
C LYS A 171 15.44 -9.23 -3.19
N PRO A 172 14.49 -8.45 -3.71
CA PRO A 172 13.50 -8.93 -4.67
C PRO A 172 14.17 -9.51 -5.92
N LYS A 173 13.65 -10.65 -6.40
CA LYS A 173 14.10 -11.34 -7.61
C LYS A 173 12.91 -11.61 -8.50
N ASN A 174 13.03 -11.30 -9.80
CA ASN A 174 11.96 -11.50 -10.79
C ASN A 174 10.61 -10.91 -10.36
N GLY A 175 10.67 -9.86 -9.56
CA GLY A 175 9.50 -9.17 -9.04
C GLY A 175 9.05 -8.02 -9.91
N VAL A 176 7.94 -7.41 -9.52
CA VAL A 176 7.36 -6.23 -10.16
C VAL A 176 6.95 -5.20 -9.10
N TYR A 177 6.85 -3.95 -9.52
CA TYR A 177 6.32 -2.87 -8.70
C TYR A 177 5.06 -2.29 -9.34
N ILE A 178 3.94 -2.35 -8.64
CA ILE A 178 2.67 -1.77 -9.05
C ILE A 178 2.46 -0.48 -8.29
N ARG A 179 2.48 0.63 -9.02
CA ARG A 179 2.13 1.93 -8.49
C ARG A 179 0.64 2.17 -8.65
N SER A 180 -0.06 2.28 -7.54
CA SER A 180 -1.51 2.43 -7.50
C SER A 180 -1.91 3.71 -6.75
N LYS A 181 -1.37 4.82 -7.20
CA LYS A 181 -1.64 6.20 -6.73
C LYS A 181 -1.50 7.18 -7.89
N THR A 182 -1.98 8.40 -7.70
CA THR A 182 -1.87 9.49 -8.68
C THR A 182 -0.45 9.70 -9.18
N GLU A 183 -0.31 10.11 -10.43
CA GLU A 183 0.98 10.54 -10.98
C GLU A 183 1.45 11.85 -10.33
N PRO A 184 2.77 12.11 -10.29
CA PRO A 184 3.29 13.37 -9.82
C PRO A 184 2.73 14.55 -10.62
N PHE A 185 2.25 15.58 -9.95
CA PHE A 185 1.72 16.79 -10.56
C PHE A 185 2.42 18.08 -10.11
N ASP A 186 3.40 17.97 -9.20
CA ASP A 186 4.25 19.08 -8.76
C ASP A 186 5.74 18.67 -8.72
N ASP A 187 6.61 19.67 -8.58
CA ASP A 187 8.06 19.47 -8.61
C ASP A 187 8.57 18.59 -7.46
N ASP A 188 8.01 18.71 -6.25
CA ASP A 188 8.40 17.92 -5.09
C ASP A 188 8.04 16.44 -5.31
N MET A 189 6.86 16.19 -5.84
CA MET A 189 6.43 14.81 -6.19
C MET A 189 7.28 14.22 -7.31
N ILE A 190 7.75 15.03 -8.28
CA ILE A 190 8.66 14.57 -9.34
C ILE A 190 10.02 14.17 -8.75
N VAL A 191 10.56 14.94 -7.81
CA VAL A 191 11.81 14.60 -7.11
C VAL A 191 11.67 13.28 -6.35
N GLU A 192 10.56 13.12 -5.62
CA GLU A 192 10.29 11.86 -4.91
C GLU A 192 10.14 10.68 -5.87
N GLU A 193 9.42 10.85 -6.97
CA GLU A 193 9.28 9.82 -8.01
C GLU A 193 10.62 9.40 -8.60
N ASN A 194 11.51 10.34 -8.86
CA ASN A 194 12.85 10.03 -9.36
C ASN A 194 13.65 9.19 -8.35
N ARG A 195 13.49 9.45 -7.05
CA ARG A 195 14.09 8.63 -5.98
C ARG A 195 13.55 7.21 -6.03
N VAL A 196 12.23 7.05 -6.10
CA VAL A 196 11.57 5.73 -6.24
C VAL A 196 12.10 4.99 -7.46
N ARG A 197 12.13 5.63 -8.63
CA ARG A 197 12.62 5.03 -9.88
C ARG A 197 14.07 4.56 -9.77
N ASN A 198 14.94 5.30 -9.06
CA ASN A 198 16.31 4.89 -8.82
C ASN A 198 16.40 3.63 -7.96
N TRP A 199 15.59 3.52 -6.91
CA TRP A 199 15.48 2.31 -6.09
C TRP A 199 15.03 1.11 -6.93
N LEU A 200 13.95 1.27 -7.71
CA LEU A 200 13.40 0.20 -8.54
C LEU A 200 14.37 -0.25 -9.63
N LYS A 201 15.10 0.70 -10.22
CA LYS A 201 16.18 0.38 -11.17
C LYS A 201 17.30 -0.42 -10.53
N HIS A 202 17.69 -0.08 -9.28
CA HIS A 202 18.72 -0.82 -8.53
C HIS A 202 18.34 -2.30 -8.35
N PHE A 203 17.08 -2.59 -8.08
CA PHE A 203 16.56 -3.95 -7.92
C PHE A 203 16.03 -4.58 -9.21
N ASN A 204 16.17 -3.90 -10.36
CA ASN A 204 15.65 -4.36 -11.66
C ASN A 204 14.14 -4.70 -11.61
N LEU A 205 13.35 -3.85 -10.98
CA LEU A 205 11.90 -3.99 -10.84
C LEU A 205 11.17 -3.17 -11.92
N PRO A 206 10.45 -3.80 -12.85
CA PRO A 206 9.57 -3.09 -13.77
C PRO A 206 8.40 -2.44 -13.02
N ILE A 207 7.98 -1.27 -13.52
CA ILE A 207 6.91 -0.47 -12.91
C ILE A 207 5.64 -0.61 -13.76
N TYR A 208 4.52 -0.88 -13.10
CA TYR A 208 3.18 -0.84 -13.66
C TYR A 208 2.38 0.27 -12.99
N GLN A 209 1.87 1.23 -13.77
CA GLN A 209 0.96 2.26 -13.28
C GLN A 209 -0.47 1.73 -13.41
N ILE A 210 -1.12 1.42 -12.29
CA ILE A 210 -2.50 0.90 -12.25
C ILE A 210 -3.23 1.61 -11.13
N HIS A 211 -4.08 2.57 -11.48
CA HIS A 211 -4.78 3.42 -10.52
C HIS A 211 -6.10 3.90 -11.11
N ALA A 212 -7.18 3.85 -10.36
CA ALA A 212 -8.39 4.57 -10.61
C ALA A 212 -8.44 5.82 -9.73
N SER A 213 -8.84 6.93 -10.30
CA SER A 213 -8.95 8.18 -9.54
C SER A 213 -10.13 8.10 -8.57
N GLY A 214 -9.98 8.68 -7.39
CA GLY A 214 -11.09 8.88 -6.45
C GLY A 214 -12.00 10.05 -6.81
N HIS A 215 -11.69 10.83 -7.86
CA HIS A 215 -12.53 11.90 -8.36
C HIS A 215 -13.52 11.37 -9.41
N ALA A 216 -14.76 11.85 -9.37
CA ALA A 216 -15.76 11.52 -10.36
C ALA A 216 -15.33 11.98 -11.77
N SER A 217 -15.66 11.19 -12.78
CA SER A 217 -15.44 11.54 -14.17
C SER A 217 -16.36 12.68 -14.64
N GLY A 218 -16.04 13.30 -15.77
CA GLY A 218 -16.88 14.34 -16.34
C GLY A 218 -18.31 13.86 -16.65
N LEU A 219 -18.48 12.59 -17.04
CA LEU A 219 -19.81 12.01 -17.26
C LEU A 219 -20.59 11.87 -15.97
N GLU A 220 -19.99 11.32 -14.93
CA GLU A 220 -20.62 11.15 -13.61
C GLU A 220 -20.99 12.49 -12.98
N ILE A 221 -20.10 13.50 -13.10
CA ILE A 221 -20.36 14.87 -12.62
C ILE A 221 -21.58 15.45 -13.33
N LYS A 222 -21.67 15.32 -14.66
CA LYS A 222 -22.81 15.82 -15.45
C LYS A 222 -24.12 15.10 -15.11
N GLU A 223 -24.09 13.79 -14.91
CA GLU A 223 -25.25 13.01 -14.48
C GLU A 223 -25.70 13.44 -13.08
N MET A 224 -24.80 13.61 -12.14
CA MET A 224 -25.10 14.10 -10.79
C MET A 224 -25.73 15.49 -10.81
N ILE A 225 -25.17 16.41 -11.59
CA ILE A 225 -25.72 17.77 -11.74
C ILE A 225 -27.14 17.72 -12.31
N LYS A 226 -27.38 16.86 -13.31
CA LYS A 226 -28.69 16.68 -13.93
C LYS A 226 -29.72 16.11 -12.95
N GLU A 227 -29.30 15.12 -12.14
CA GLU A 227 -30.16 14.49 -11.14
C GLU A 227 -30.55 15.47 -10.00
N ILE A 228 -29.56 16.22 -9.49
CA ILE A 228 -29.76 17.22 -8.42
C ILE A 228 -30.60 18.42 -8.93
N GLY A 229 -30.40 18.85 -10.17
CA GLY A 229 -31.10 20.01 -10.76
C GLY A 229 -30.92 21.31 -9.97
N PRO A 230 -29.71 21.74 -9.60
CA PRO A 230 -29.51 22.86 -8.70
C PRO A 230 -29.91 24.18 -9.36
N LYS A 231 -30.46 25.14 -8.56
CA LYS A 231 -30.76 26.50 -9.05
C LYS A 231 -29.51 27.31 -9.37
N LYS A 232 -28.40 27.00 -8.71
CA LYS A 232 -27.11 27.62 -8.92
C LYS A 232 -26.03 26.56 -8.77
N LEU A 233 -25.17 26.42 -9.79
CA LEU A 233 -24.02 25.56 -9.81
C LEU A 233 -22.73 26.41 -9.68
N ILE A 234 -21.84 26.04 -8.81
CA ILE A 234 -20.52 26.67 -8.60
C ILE A 234 -19.46 25.61 -8.79
N PRO A 235 -18.77 25.60 -9.94
CA PRO A 235 -17.58 24.74 -10.12
C PRO A 235 -16.47 25.18 -9.16
N ILE A 236 -15.85 24.20 -8.52
CA ILE A 236 -14.66 24.37 -7.68
C ILE A 236 -13.61 23.34 -8.06
N HIS A 237 -12.35 23.59 -7.75
CA HIS A 237 -11.26 22.63 -7.94
C HIS A 237 -11.20 22.11 -9.40
N THR A 238 -11.27 23.00 -10.38
CA THR A 238 -11.21 22.69 -11.81
C THR A 238 -10.49 23.79 -12.59
N GLU A 239 -9.73 23.39 -13.59
CA GLU A 239 -9.13 24.31 -14.58
C GLU A 239 -10.07 24.60 -15.76
N LYS A 240 -11.20 23.86 -15.86
CA LYS A 240 -12.14 23.91 -17.00
C LYS A 240 -13.59 24.14 -16.54
N PRO A 241 -13.87 25.25 -15.83
CA PRO A 241 -15.20 25.51 -15.30
C PRO A 241 -16.29 25.62 -16.39
N GLU A 242 -15.92 25.98 -17.62
CA GLU A 242 -16.82 26.06 -18.75
C GLU A 242 -17.41 24.70 -19.19
N MET A 243 -16.75 23.58 -18.83
CA MET A 243 -17.21 22.23 -19.16
C MET A 243 -18.46 21.81 -18.36
N PHE A 244 -18.74 22.50 -17.24
CA PHE A 244 -19.95 22.26 -16.44
C PHE A 244 -21.25 22.74 -17.11
N PHE A 245 -21.14 23.61 -18.10
CA PHE A 245 -22.27 24.27 -18.76
C PHE A 245 -22.45 23.79 -20.21
N LYS A 246 -21.67 22.81 -20.62
CA LYS A 246 -21.75 22.12 -21.91
C LYS A 246 -22.36 20.74 -21.71
#